data_34fb3eacc5ea3e5191ced2c2c4ebe116
#
_entry.id   34fb3eacc5ea3e5191ced2c2c4ebe116
#
_cell.length_a   1.000
_cell.length_b   1.000
_cell.length_c   1.000
_cell.angle_alpha   90.00
_cell.angle_beta   90.00
_cell.angle_gamma   90.00
#
_symmetry.space_group_name_H-M   'P 1'
#
loop_
_entity.id
_entity.type
_entity.pdbx_description
1 polymer ?
#
loop_
_entity_poly.entity_id
_entity_poly.type
_entity_poly.pdbx_seq_one_letter_code
_entity_poly.pdbx_strand_id
1 'polypeptide(L)'
;MFSTGFCTHPEGIAENCESDSFKWMKQKAAETGAAIAGSIAVTQDGKYYNRFYFVKPDGSVAQYDKKHLFTYGGEHLRFTPGEERVVVEWKGVRILLEICYDLRFPVWARNRGDYDMILYVASWPTPRVTAWSALLVARAIENQCYVAGVNRVGTDPACEYCGGSVIIDPYGKTIAACATGEECEASAEVDMQSLEAFREKFPVLNDADII
;
A
#
# COMPACT_ATOMS: atom_id res chain seq x y z
N MET A 1 0.51 5.50 7.78
CA MET A 1 1.26 5.50 9.06
C MET A 1 0.36 4.86 10.10
N PHE A 2 0.64 3.60 10.44
CA PHE A 2 -0.28 2.85 11.33
C PHE A 2 -0.08 3.19 12.81
N SER A 3 1.12 3.56 13.22
CA SER A 3 1.43 3.87 14.64
C SER A 3 0.97 5.27 15.07
N THR A 4 0.92 6.23 14.15
CA THR A 4 0.61 7.64 14.45
C THR A 4 -0.69 8.15 13.83
N GLY A 5 -1.30 7.38 12.91
CA GLY A 5 -2.23 7.91 11.93
C GLY A 5 -1.52 8.79 10.90
N PHE A 6 -2.27 9.40 9.98
CA PHE A 6 -1.68 10.34 9.03
C PHE A 6 -1.30 11.64 9.73
N CYS A 7 -0.01 11.97 9.72
CA CYS A 7 0.50 13.19 10.29
C CYS A 7 1.22 14.03 9.23
N THR A 8 1.09 15.34 9.31
CA THR A 8 1.78 16.32 8.47
C THR A 8 2.84 17.13 9.24
N HIS A 9 2.91 16.91 10.56
CA HIS A 9 3.89 17.49 11.45
C HIS A 9 4.64 16.35 12.16
N PRO A 10 5.70 15.81 11.53
CA PRO A 10 6.40 14.63 12.02
C PRO A 10 7.35 14.90 13.19
N GLU A 11 7.59 16.16 13.51
CA GLU A 11 8.52 16.56 14.56
C GLU A 11 8.08 15.98 15.93
N GLY A 12 8.96 15.23 16.57
CA GLY A 12 8.71 14.60 17.88
C GLY A 12 7.89 13.32 17.84
N ILE A 13 7.32 12.93 16.68
CA ILE A 13 6.55 11.69 16.52
C ILE A 13 7.11 10.74 15.44
N ALA A 14 7.91 11.24 14.50
CA ALA A 14 8.58 10.39 13.53
C ALA A 14 9.60 9.48 14.22
N GLU A 15 9.55 8.22 13.85
CA GLU A 15 10.37 7.17 14.42
C GLU A 15 11.68 7.03 13.64
N ASN A 16 12.75 6.57 14.29
CA ASN A 16 13.98 6.14 13.58
C ASN A 16 13.89 4.66 13.18
N CYS A 17 14.88 4.18 12.43
CA CYS A 17 14.94 2.80 11.97
C CYS A 17 15.10 1.73 13.09
N GLU A 18 15.29 2.14 14.34
CA GLU A 18 15.39 1.28 15.53
C GLU A 18 14.15 1.43 16.45
N SER A 19 13.09 2.02 15.95
CA SER A 19 11.90 2.37 16.71
C SER A 19 11.04 1.19 17.14
N ASP A 20 10.14 1.44 18.06
CA ASP A 20 9.26 0.41 18.61
C ASP A 20 8.29 -0.16 17.58
N SER A 21 7.74 0.67 16.68
CA SER A 21 6.85 0.19 15.62
C SER A 21 7.57 -0.74 14.65
N PHE A 22 8.80 -0.41 14.24
CA PHE A 22 9.57 -1.26 13.36
C PHE A 22 10.02 -2.56 14.04
N LYS A 23 10.46 -2.50 15.30
CA LYS A 23 10.78 -3.69 16.10
C LYS A 23 9.57 -4.60 16.27
N TRP A 24 8.39 -4.01 16.53
CA TRP A 24 7.12 -4.75 16.61
C TRP A 24 6.82 -5.48 15.29
N MET A 25 7.00 -4.84 14.13
CA MET A 25 6.80 -5.50 12.83
C MET A 25 7.73 -6.69 12.66
N LYS A 26 9.02 -6.57 13.00
CA LYS A 26 10.00 -7.67 12.95
C LYS A 26 9.60 -8.82 13.87
N GLN A 27 9.25 -8.50 15.10
CA GLN A 27 8.81 -9.49 16.08
C GLN A 27 7.59 -10.24 15.58
N LYS A 28 6.56 -9.54 15.11
CA LYS A 28 5.32 -10.15 14.62
C LYS A 28 5.55 -10.99 13.37
N ALA A 29 6.40 -10.55 12.45
CA ALA A 29 6.74 -11.35 11.28
C ALA A 29 7.39 -12.69 11.68
N ALA A 30 8.33 -12.67 12.61
CA ALA A 30 8.99 -13.87 13.12
C ALA A 30 8.02 -14.79 13.90
N GLU A 31 7.18 -14.23 14.77
CA GLU A 31 6.21 -14.98 15.58
C GLU A 31 5.13 -15.69 14.73
N THR A 32 4.66 -15.02 13.69
CA THR A 32 3.53 -15.52 12.89
C THR A 32 3.96 -16.34 11.67
N GLY A 33 5.24 -16.26 11.26
CA GLY A 33 5.71 -16.82 10.00
C GLY A 33 5.11 -16.12 8.76
N ALA A 34 4.52 -14.94 8.93
CA ALA A 34 3.91 -14.13 7.88
C ALA A 34 4.70 -12.83 7.65
N ALA A 35 4.69 -12.32 6.42
CA ALA A 35 5.21 -10.98 6.19
C ALA A 35 4.28 -9.93 6.80
N ILE A 36 4.84 -8.91 7.46
CA ILE A 36 4.12 -7.79 8.05
C ILE A 36 4.41 -6.53 7.21
N ALA A 37 3.36 -5.86 6.80
CA ALA A 37 3.46 -4.70 5.91
C ALA A 37 2.69 -3.50 6.45
N GLY A 38 3.27 -2.30 6.36
CA GLY A 38 2.63 -1.07 6.82
C GLY A 38 3.54 0.15 6.68
N SER A 39 2.97 1.36 6.75
CA SER A 39 3.77 2.59 6.68
C SER A 39 3.90 3.27 8.04
N ILE A 40 5.05 3.88 8.27
CA ILE A 40 5.43 4.61 9.48
C ILE A 40 5.97 5.99 9.07
N ALA A 41 5.77 7.02 9.93
CA ALA A 41 6.50 8.28 9.80
C ALA A 41 7.92 8.06 10.32
N VAL A 42 8.92 8.25 9.46
CA VAL A 42 10.32 7.95 9.77
C VAL A 42 11.17 9.20 9.67
N THR A 43 12.12 9.35 10.58
CA THR A 43 13.21 10.32 10.48
C THR A 43 14.52 9.60 10.15
N GLN A 44 15.23 10.10 9.15
CA GLN A 44 16.54 9.62 8.73
C GLN A 44 17.36 10.76 8.13
N ASP A 45 18.60 10.92 8.56
CA ASP A 45 19.54 11.93 8.07
C ASP A 45 18.97 13.37 8.07
N GLY A 46 18.19 13.69 9.12
CA GLY A 46 17.56 15.01 9.29
C GLY A 46 16.36 15.27 8.37
N LYS A 47 15.89 14.26 7.65
CA LYS A 47 14.70 14.31 6.79
C LYS A 47 13.60 13.41 7.33
N TYR A 48 12.36 13.67 6.91
CA TYR A 48 11.19 12.87 7.27
C TYR A 48 10.65 12.15 6.05
N TYR A 49 10.22 10.87 6.23
CA TYR A 49 9.68 10.02 5.18
C TYR A 49 8.38 9.35 5.65
N ASN A 50 7.41 9.23 4.79
CA ASN A 50 6.29 8.32 4.94
C ASN A 50 6.74 6.99 4.33
N ARG A 51 7.28 6.10 5.18
CA ARG A 51 7.98 4.89 4.74
C ARG A 51 7.13 3.66 4.95
N PHE A 52 6.94 2.92 3.89
CA PHE A 52 6.36 1.59 3.90
C PHE A 52 7.45 0.56 4.18
N TYR A 53 7.22 -0.28 5.16
CA TYR A 53 8.05 -1.45 5.43
C TYR A 53 7.30 -2.72 5.06
N PHE A 54 7.99 -3.64 4.37
CA PHE A 54 7.59 -5.01 4.15
C PHE A 54 8.61 -5.91 4.83
N VAL A 55 8.22 -6.47 5.97
CA VAL A 55 9.11 -7.22 6.86
C VAL A 55 8.80 -8.69 6.75
N LYS A 56 9.77 -9.52 6.33
CA LYS A 56 9.61 -10.96 6.20
C LYS A 56 10.00 -11.69 7.51
N PRO A 57 9.52 -12.92 7.73
CA PRO A 57 9.83 -13.72 8.94
C PRO A 57 11.32 -13.98 9.17
N ASP A 58 12.10 -14.05 8.11
CA ASP A 58 13.57 -14.23 8.16
C ASP A 58 14.32 -12.96 8.58
N GLY A 59 13.58 -11.87 8.85
CA GLY A 59 14.13 -10.57 9.22
C GLY A 59 14.54 -9.69 8.05
N SER A 60 14.46 -10.17 6.80
CA SER A 60 14.69 -9.33 5.63
C SER A 60 13.59 -8.29 5.46
N VAL A 61 13.95 -7.11 4.97
CA VAL A 61 13.08 -5.94 4.89
C VAL A 61 13.21 -5.27 3.53
N ALA A 62 12.07 -5.02 2.88
CA ALA A 62 11.99 -4.05 1.80
C ALA A 62 11.33 -2.77 2.34
N GLN A 63 11.76 -1.62 1.81
CA GLN A 63 11.23 -0.32 2.20
C GLN A 63 10.91 0.54 0.98
N TYR A 64 9.81 1.27 1.03
CA TYR A 64 9.38 2.21 0.01
C TYR A 64 9.05 3.54 0.66
N ASP A 65 9.67 4.61 0.21
CA ASP A 65 9.32 5.97 0.60
C ASP A 65 8.28 6.52 -0.35
N LYS A 66 7.18 7.02 0.20
CA LYS A 66 6.04 7.54 -0.56
C LYS A 66 6.47 8.53 -1.63
N LYS A 67 6.11 8.24 -2.88
CA LYS A 67 6.45 9.09 -4.03
C LYS A 67 5.61 10.37 -4.07
N HIS A 68 4.29 10.22 -3.99
CA HIS A 68 3.36 11.34 -4.15
C HIS A 68 2.89 11.84 -2.78
N LEU A 69 3.56 12.87 -2.29
CA LEU A 69 3.16 13.51 -1.04
C LEU A 69 1.83 14.26 -1.21
N PHE A 70 0.96 14.16 -0.20
CA PHE A 70 -0.37 14.76 -0.24
C PHE A 70 -0.29 16.28 -0.02
N THR A 71 -0.10 17.02 -1.12
CA THR A 71 0.12 18.47 -1.10
C THR A 71 -1.07 19.25 -0.53
N TYR A 72 -2.30 18.80 -0.81
CA TYR A 72 -3.52 19.40 -0.24
C TYR A 72 -3.53 19.36 1.29
N GLY A 73 -2.96 18.31 1.90
CA GLY A 73 -2.82 18.18 3.36
C GLY A 73 -1.52 18.77 3.91
N GLY A 74 -0.67 19.35 3.09
CA GLY A 74 0.59 19.95 3.52
C GLY A 74 1.74 18.94 3.78
N GLU A 75 1.59 17.66 3.45
CA GLU A 75 2.61 16.63 3.67
C GLU A 75 3.96 17.01 3.03
N HIS A 76 3.94 17.60 1.84
CA HIS A 76 5.13 18.04 1.09
C HIS A 76 5.95 19.16 1.78
N LEU A 77 5.38 19.83 2.78
CA LEU A 77 6.09 20.89 3.51
C LEU A 77 7.10 20.34 4.52
N ARG A 78 6.99 19.09 4.90
CA ARG A 78 7.79 18.45 5.94
C ARG A 78 8.44 17.15 5.50
N PHE A 79 7.70 16.33 4.73
CA PHE A 79 8.17 15.03 4.27
C PHE A 79 8.95 15.15 2.97
N THR A 80 9.90 14.23 2.78
CA THR A 80 10.70 14.07 1.56
C THR A 80 10.07 12.97 0.71
N PRO A 81 9.82 13.19 -0.59
CA PRO A 81 9.32 12.15 -1.47
C PRO A 81 10.39 11.09 -1.76
N GLY A 82 9.96 9.86 -1.94
CA GLY A 82 10.78 8.79 -2.49
C GLY A 82 10.99 8.96 -4.01
N GLU A 83 11.99 8.29 -4.55
CA GLU A 83 12.32 8.35 -5.98
C GLU A 83 12.16 7.00 -6.68
N GLU A 84 12.15 5.90 -5.93
CA GLU A 84 12.17 4.54 -6.46
C GLU A 84 10.83 3.82 -6.28
N ARG A 85 10.43 3.06 -7.31
CA ARG A 85 9.40 2.03 -7.19
C ARG A 85 10.00 0.80 -6.52
N VAL A 86 9.25 0.18 -5.62
CA VAL A 86 9.71 -0.99 -4.90
C VAL A 86 8.76 -2.16 -5.15
N VAL A 87 9.27 -3.19 -5.78
CA VAL A 87 8.60 -4.49 -5.93
C VAL A 87 9.33 -5.49 -5.05
N VAL A 88 8.60 -6.17 -4.19
CA VAL A 88 9.12 -7.23 -3.31
C VAL A 88 8.54 -8.57 -3.72
N GLU A 89 9.38 -9.61 -3.74
CA GLU A 89 8.91 -10.98 -3.93
C GLU A 89 8.64 -11.64 -2.58
N TRP A 90 7.45 -12.26 -2.44
CA TRP A 90 7.08 -13.05 -1.28
C TRP A 90 6.24 -14.26 -1.68
N LYS A 91 6.72 -15.48 -1.37
CA LYS A 91 6.04 -16.75 -1.69
C LYS A 91 5.65 -16.87 -3.17
N GLY A 92 6.51 -16.42 -4.08
CA GLY A 92 6.28 -16.50 -5.52
C GLY A 92 5.37 -15.41 -6.09
N VAL A 93 4.94 -14.43 -5.27
CA VAL A 93 4.15 -13.26 -5.71
C VAL A 93 5.03 -12.02 -5.68
N ARG A 94 5.08 -11.27 -6.79
CA ARG A 94 5.76 -9.98 -6.90
C ARG A 94 4.79 -8.88 -6.53
N ILE A 95 5.10 -8.10 -5.50
CA ILE A 95 4.19 -7.14 -4.86
C ILE A 95 4.76 -5.74 -4.99
N LEU A 96 4.07 -4.84 -5.69
CA LEU A 96 4.36 -3.42 -5.73
C LEU A 96 3.85 -2.76 -4.43
N LEU A 97 4.70 -1.99 -3.77
CA LEU A 97 4.37 -1.27 -2.52
C LEU A 97 3.97 0.17 -2.82
N GLU A 98 2.82 0.59 -2.32
CA GLU A 98 2.24 1.91 -2.57
C GLU A 98 1.59 2.50 -1.30
N ILE A 99 1.61 3.84 -1.18
CA ILE A 99 1.05 4.53 -0.01
C ILE A 99 -0.04 5.52 -0.43
N CYS A 100 -1.30 5.23 -0.06
CA CYS A 100 -2.42 6.18 -0.03
C CYS A 100 -2.56 7.02 -1.32
N TYR A 101 -2.02 8.23 -1.33
CA TYR A 101 -2.15 9.20 -2.43
C TYR A 101 -1.52 8.71 -3.74
N ASP A 102 -0.54 7.77 -3.69
CA ASP A 102 0.03 7.13 -4.86
C ASP A 102 -1.04 6.47 -5.75
N LEU A 103 -2.13 6.00 -5.15
CA LEU A 103 -3.28 5.43 -5.86
C LEU A 103 -3.85 6.36 -6.96
N ARG A 104 -3.68 7.67 -6.85
CA ARG A 104 -4.17 8.63 -7.85
C ARG A 104 -3.30 8.75 -9.09
N PHE A 105 -2.13 8.12 -9.11
CA PHE A 105 -1.11 8.32 -10.15
C PHE A 105 -0.86 7.03 -10.93
N PRO A 106 -1.67 6.76 -12.00
CA PRO A 106 -1.62 5.51 -12.75
C PRO A 106 -0.27 5.26 -13.44
N VAL A 107 0.41 6.30 -13.87
CA VAL A 107 1.73 6.20 -14.53
C VAL A 107 2.78 5.59 -13.59
N TRP A 108 2.74 5.95 -12.31
CA TRP A 108 3.66 5.41 -11.30
C TRP A 108 3.40 3.93 -11.03
N ALA A 109 2.13 3.55 -10.89
CA ALA A 109 1.71 2.18 -10.63
C ALA A 109 1.66 1.29 -11.88
N ARG A 110 1.95 1.82 -13.11
CA ARG A 110 1.82 1.05 -14.34
C ARG A 110 2.63 -0.23 -14.31
N ASN A 111 1.97 -1.36 -14.58
CA ASN A 111 2.61 -2.67 -14.66
C ASN A 111 3.46 -2.77 -15.93
N ARG A 112 4.74 -3.08 -15.73
CA ARG A 112 5.73 -3.29 -16.81
C ARG A 112 6.09 -4.78 -16.94
N GLY A 113 5.18 -5.67 -16.53
CA GLY A 113 5.44 -7.10 -16.40
C GLY A 113 6.25 -7.46 -15.15
N ASP A 114 6.39 -6.52 -14.22
CA ASP A 114 7.30 -6.60 -13.09
C ASP A 114 6.64 -6.93 -11.75
N TYR A 115 5.28 -6.94 -11.68
CA TYR A 115 4.57 -7.34 -10.48
C TYR A 115 3.26 -8.08 -10.78
N ASP A 116 2.71 -8.72 -9.75
CA ASP A 116 1.51 -9.56 -9.79
C ASP A 116 0.41 -9.02 -8.87
N MET A 117 0.81 -8.21 -7.88
CA MET A 117 -0.08 -7.60 -6.89
C MET A 117 0.38 -6.19 -6.55
N ILE A 118 -0.57 -5.31 -6.25
CA ILE A 118 -0.28 -4.02 -5.61
C ILE A 118 -0.83 -4.04 -4.19
N LEU A 119 -0.03 -3.57 -3.24
CA LEU A 119 -0.44 -3.39 -1.85
C LEU A 119 -0.46 -1.90 -1.50
N TYR A 120 -1.65 -1.36 -1.28
CA TYR A 120 -1.88 0.00 -0.81
C TYR A 120 -2.17 0.03 0.69
N VAL A 121 -1.46 0.87 1.44
CA VAL A 121 -1.79 1.21 2.83
C VAL A 121 -2.21 2.68 2.92
N ALA A 122 -3.29 2.99 3.63
CA ALA A 122 -3.86 4.32 3.58
C ALA A 122 -4.49 4.80 4.90
N SER A 123 -4.53 6.12 5.03
CA SER A 123 -5.50 6.88 5.83
C SER A 123 -6.33 7.72 4.86
N TRP A 124 -7.29 7.08 4.18
CA TRP A 124 -8.11 7.69 3.14
C TRP A 124 -9.47 8.10 3.71
N PRO A 125 -9.78 9.40 3.78
CA PRO A 125 -10.93 9.88 4.53
C PRO A 125 -12.27 9.64 3.83
N THR A 126 -13.32 9.52 4.62
CA THR A 126 -14.71 9.24 4.20
C THR A 126 -15.20 10.09 3.03
N PRO A 127 -15.00 11.43 2.98
CA PRO A 127 -15.51 12.24 1.86
C PRO A 127 -14.91 11.89 0.49
N ARG A 128 -13.83 11.12 0.46
CA ARG A 128 -13.14 10.72 -0.77
C ARG A 128 -13.17 9.20 -1.02
N VAL A 129 -13.97 8.44 -0.25
CA VAL A 129 -14.02 6.96 -0.33
C VAL A 129 -14.46 6.45 -1.70
N THR A 130 -15.33 7.17 -2.40
CA THR A 130 -15.73 6.82 -3.78
C THR A 130 -14.52 6.74 -4.72
N ALA A 131 -13.59 7.71 -4.59
CA ALA A 131 -12.36 7.68 -5.38
C ALA A 131 -11.43 6.52 -4.97
N TRP A 132 -11.36 6.20 -3.67
CA TRP A 132 -10.63 5.03 -3.16
C TRP A 132 -11.11 3.75 -3.83
N SER A 133 -12.40 3.48 -3.74
CA SER A 133 -13.01 2.26 -4.29
C SER A 133 -12.86 2.16 -5.81
N ALA A 134 -13.17 3.23 -6.54
CA ALA A 134 -13.08 3.25 -8.00
C ALA A 134 -11.66 3.06 -8.51
N LEU A 135 -10.68 3.73 -7.88
CA LEU A 135 -9.29 3.65 -8.31
C LEU A 135 -8.64 2.31 -7.98
N LEU A 136 -8.95 1.67 -6.86
CA LEU A 136 -8.44 0.32 -6.57
C LEU A 136 -8.89 -0.69 -7.64
N VAL A 137 -10.18 -0.64 -8.04
CA VAL A 137 -10.70 -1.48 -9.13
C VAL A 137 -10.00 -1.17 -10.45
N ALA A 138 -9.84 0.11 -10.78
CA ALA A 138 -9.14 0.53 -12.00
C ALA A 138 -7.70 -0.01 -12.02
N ARG A 139 -6.95 0.08 -10.91
CA ARG A 139 -5.59 -0.45 -10.81
C ARG A 139 -5.51 -1.96 -11.02
N ALA A 140 -6.48 -2.72 -10.51
CA ALA A 140 -6.53 -4.16 -10.73
C ALA A 140 -6.74 -4.50 -12.22
N ILE A 141 -7.70 -3.84 -12.86
CA ILE A 141 -8.09 -4.11 -14.26
C ILE A 141 -6.98 -3.69 -15.24
N GLU A 142 -6.54 -2.43 -15.16
CA GLU A 142 -5.58 -1.86 -16.12
C GLU A 142 -4.18 -2.46 -16.05
N ASN A 143 -3.83 -3.04 -14.89
CA ASN A 143 -2.54 -3.66 -14.64
C ASN A 143 -2.61 -5.21 -14.62
N GLN A 144 -3.78 -5.80 -14.83
CA GLN A 144 -4.01 -7.24 -14.76
C GLN A 144 -3.32 -7.86 -13.56
N CYS A 145 -3.65 -7.37 -12.35
CA CYS A 145 -3.00 -7.77 -11.10
C CYS A 145 -4.02 -7.84 -9.96
N TYR A 146 -3.66 -8.55 -8.89
CA TYR A 146 -4.38 -8.42 -7.64
C TYR A 146 -4.13 -7.05 -7.00
N VAL A 147 -5.11 -6.53 -6.27
CA VAL A 147 -4.95 -5.30 -5.48
C VAL A 147 -5.46 -5.53 -4.08
N ALA A 148 -4.61 -5.29 -3.08
CA ALA A 148 -5.02 -5.17 -1.70
C ALA A 148 -4.93 -3.71 -1.26
N GLY A 149 -6.08 -3.13 -0.90
CA GLY A 149 -6.19 -1.80 -0.35
C GLY A 149 -6.54 -1.87 1.13
N VAL A 150 -5.64 -1.41 2.00
CA VAL A 150 -5.85 -1.37 3.44
C VAL A 150 -6.07 0.08 3.87
N ASN A 151 -7.25 0.38 4.40
CA ASN A 151 -7.60 1.71 4.88
C ASN A 151 -8.07 1.67 6.33
N ARG A 152 -7.69 2.67 7.11
CA ARG A 152 -8.10 2.78 8.52
C ARG A 152 -9.59 3.10 8.68
N VAL A 153 -10.12 2.79 9.85
CA VAL A 153 -11.40 3.29 10.39
C VAL A 153 -11.14 4.27 11.54
N GLY A 154 -12.19 4.95 12.00
CA GLY A 154 -12.18 5.87 13.14
C GLY A 154 -12.00 7.31 12.73
N THR A 155 -11.63 8.15 13.68
CA THR A 155 -11.53 9.61 13.52
C THR A 155 -10.17 10.12 13.98
N ASP A 156 -9.77 11.26 13.47
CA ASP A 156 -8.75 12.13 14.02
C ASP A 156 -9.28 13.59 14.02
N PRO A 157 -8.55 14.58 14.55
CA PRO A 157 -9.04 15.95 14.60
C PRO A 157 -9.41 16.57 13.25
N ALA A 158 -8.89 16.04 12.14
CA ALA A 158 -9.08 16.58 10.79
C ALA A 158 -10.12 15.80 9.98
N CYS A 159 -10.24 14.48 10.20
CA CYS A 159 -10.99 13.60 9.30
C CYS A 159 -11.68 12.45 10.02
N GLU A 160 -12.75 11.96 9.38
CA GLU A 160 -13.38 10.67 9.65
C GLU A 160 -12.95 9.67 8.57
N TYR A 161 -12.79 8.40 8.96
CA TYR A 161 -12.35 7.30 8.12
C TYR A 161 -13.32 6.13 8.23
N CYS A 162 -13.94 5.76 7.12
CA CYS A 162 -14.93 4.67 7.07
C CYS A 162 -14.34 3.31 6.65
N GLY A 163 -13.02 3.19 6.55
CA GLY A 163 -12.41 1.95 6.08
C GLY A 163 -12.52 1.74 4.58
N GLY A 164 -13.17 0.64 4.17
CA GLY A 164 -13.22 0.21 2.78
C GLY A 164 -11.95 -0.54 2.37
N SER A 165 -11.37 -1.30 3.32
CA SER A 165 -10.30 -2.25 3.04
C SER A 165 -10.84 -3.40 2.20
N VAL A 166 -10.08 -3.79 1.15
CA VAL A 166 -10.58 -4.69 0.11
C VAL A 166 -9.44 -5.44 -0.55
N ILE A 167 -9.72 -6.68 -1.00
CA ILE A 167 -8.87 -7.43 -1.91
C ILE A 167 -9.66 -7.64 -3.22
N ILE A 168 -9.02 -7.31 -4.34
CA ILE A 168 -9.61 -7.28 -5.68
C ILE A 168 -8.80 -8.20 -6.59
N ASP A 169 -9.49 -9.01 -7.39
CA ASP A 169 -8.86 -9.87 -8.38
C ASP A 169 -8.48 -9.12 -9.67
N PRO A 170 -7.71 -9.72 -10.58
CA PRO A 170 -7.27 -9.07 -11.83
C PRO A 170 -8.40 -8.68 -12.80
N TYR A 171 -9.62 -9.17 -12.57
CA TYR A 171 -10.83 -8.79 -13.33
C TYR A 171 -11.56 -7.59 -12.72
N GLY A 172 -11.08 -7.07 -11.58
CA GLY A 172 -11.73 -5.97 -10.86
C GLY A 172 -12.84 -6.42 -9.90
N LYS A 173 -12.97 -7.72 -9.66
CA LYS A 173 -13.97 -8.25 -8.73
C LYS A 173 -13.43 -8.22 -7.30
N THR A 174 -14.20 -7.72 -6.38
CA THR A 174 -13.92 -7.84 -4.94
C THR A 174 -14.01 -9.30 -4.50
N ILE A 175 -12.92 -9.85 -3.97
CA ILE A 175 -12.85 -11.22 -3.46
C ILE A 175 -12.85 -11.29 -1.93
N ALA A 176 -12.48 -10.21 -1.25
CA ALA A 176 -12.64 -10.04 0.18
C ALA A 176 -12.75 -8.55 0.52
N ALA A 177 -13.52 -8.20 1.54
CA ALA A 177 -13.69 -6.82 1.99
C ALA A 177 -14.02 -6.75 3.48
N CYS A 178 -13.60 -5.67 4.11
CA CYS A 178 -14.06 -5.27 5.44
C CYS A 178 -15.38 -4.50 5.36
N ALA A 179 -16.23 -4.67 6.37
CA ALA A 179 -17.45 -3.88 6.49
C ALA A 179 -17.12 -2.39 6.69
N THR A 180 -17.97 -1.52 6.14
CA THR A 180 -17.79 -0.08 6.25
C THR A 180 -17.95 0.38 7.70
N GLY A 181 -17.00 1.15 8.20
CA GLY A 181 -17.02 1.72 9.55
C GLY A 181 -16.61 0.76 10.66
N GLU A 182 -16.26 -0.48 10.33
CA GLU A 182 -15.91 -1.52 11.30
C GLU A 182 -14.42 -1.86 11.24
N GLU A 183 -13.84 -2.09 12.41
CA GLU A 183 -12.53 -2.70 12.54
C GLU A 183 -12.66 -4.20 12.33
N CYS A 184 -12.07 -4.70 11.25
CA CYS A 184 -12.18 -6.11 10.89
C CYS A 184 -10.99 -6.62 10.09
N GLU A 185 -10.95 -7.92 9.88
CA GLU A 185 -9.99 -8.61 9.02
C GLU A 185 -10.67 -9.12 7.76
N ALA A 186 -9.95 -9.06 6.63
CA ALA A 186 -10.35 -9.65 5.37
C ALA A 186 -9.19 -10.47 4.81
N SER A 187 -9.47 -11.69 4.32
CA SER A 187 -8.46 -12.58 3.74
C SER A 187 -8.95 -13.19 2.44
N ALA A 188 -8.02 -13.42 1.51
CA ALA A 188 -8.26 -14.10 0.25
C ALA A 188 -6.99 -14.84 -0.17
N GLU A 189 -7.18 -15.85 -1.01
CA GLU A 189 -6.09 -16.54 -1.69
C GLU A 189 -5.76 -15.83 -3.01
N VAL A 190 -4.46 -15.77 -3.34
CA VAL A 190 -3.95 -15.28 -4.62
C VAL A 190 -3.62 -16.48 -5.48
N ASP A 191 -4.36 -16.65 -6.59
CA ASP A 191 -4.17 -17.74 -7.55
C ASP A 191 -3.28 -17.27 -8.70
N MET A 192 -2.00 -17.60 -8.62
CA MET A 192 -1.01 -17.22 -9.63
C MET A 192 -1.22 -17.94 -10.94
N GLN A 193 -1.72 -19.17 -10.95
CA GLN A 193 -2.00 -19.93 -12.19
C GLN A 193 -3.13 -19.27 -12.98
N SER A 194 -4.21 -18.86 -12.28
CA SER A 194 -5.30 -18.10 -12.90
C SER A 194 -4.85 -16.75 -13.44
N LEU A 195 -3.97 -16.05 -12.73
CA LEU A 195 -3.41 -14.78 -13.19
C LEU A 195 -2.58 -14.95 -14.48
N GLU A 196 -1.69 -15.94 -14.51
CA GLU A 196 -0.86 -16.24 -15.67
C GLU A 196 -1.73 -16.62 -16.88
N ALA A 197 -2.68 -17.54 -16.71
CA ALA A 197 -3.61 -17.95 -17.77
C ALA A 197 -4.46 -16.76 -18.29
N PHE A 198 -4.84 -15.83 -17.41
CA PHE A 198 -5.56 -14.62 -17.81
C PHE A 198 -4.69 -13.71 -18.68
N ARG A 199 -3.43 -13.45 -18.28
CA ARG A 199 -2.48 -12.62 -19.02
C ARG A 199 -2.11 -13.23 -20.38
N GLU A 200 -1.95 -14.55 -20.45
CA GLU A 200 -1.72 -15.25 -21.72
C GLU A 200 -2.91 -15.15 -22.68
N LYS A 201 -4.12 -15.35 -22.15
CA LYS A 201 -5.34 -15.29 -22.95
C LYS A 201 -5.70 -13.89 -23.43
N PHE A 202 -5.39 -12.88 -22.63
CA PHE A 202 -5.73 -11.48 -22.91
C PHE A 202 -4.53 -10.58 -22.56
N PRO A 203 -3.49 -10.52 -23.41
CA PRO A 203 -2.20 -9.93 -23.10
C PRO A 203 -2.18 -8.40 -23.25
N VAL A 204 -3.11 -7.70 -22.61
CA VAL A 204 -3.31 -6.24 -22.74
C VAL A 204 -2.09 -5.42 -22.28
N LEU A 205 -1.24 -5.99 -21.42
CA LEU A 205 -0.02 -5.32 -20.99
C LEU A 205 1.02 -5.16 -22.10
N ASN A 206 0.94 -6.00 -23.16
CA ASN A 206 1.83 -5.90 -24.33
C ASN A 206 1.48 -4.70 -25.23
N ASP A 207 0.27 -4.17 -25.11
CA ASP A 207 -0.22 -3.01 -25.85
C ASP A 207 0.01 -1.69 -25.09
N ALA A 208 0.65 -1.77 -23.91
CA ALA A 208 0.87 -0.61 -23.07
C ALA A 208 1.87 0.36 -23.67
N ASP A 209 1.61 1.67 -23.51
CA ASP A 209 2.57 2.70 -23.84
C ASP A 209 3.90 2.47 -23.10
N ILE A 210 5.01 2.67 -23.82
CA ILE A 210 6.36 2.67 -23.22
C ILE A 210 6.53 4.01 -22.51
N ILE A 211 6.60 3.98 -21.18
CA ILE A 211 6.75 5.14 -20.31
C ILE A 211 8.13 5.10 -19.66
#